data_3ff49fdd889ae0b5c7571281926f828b
#
_entry.id   3ff49fdd889ae0b5c7571281926f828b
#
_cell.length_a   1.000
_cell.length_b   1.000
_cell.length_c   1.000
_cell.angle_alpha   90.00
_cell.angle_beta   90.00
_cell.angle_gamma   90.00
#
_symmetry.space_group_name_H-M   'P 1'
#
loop_
_entity.id
_entity.type
_entity.pdbx_description
1 polymer ?
#
loop_
_entity_poly.entity_id
_entity_poly.type
_entity_poly.pdbx_seq_one_letter_code
_entity_poly.pdbx_strand_id
1 'polypeptide(L)'
;LLVLQHLEIEGPGLFYPIAKERGMRIEIVRMDLGDGLPKTNKDDLLLIMGGPMGIKDIGSTKYPWLKKERDFIKSELKNMTRIIGVCLGAQLLTNAAGGDVEILKQGSPPRPLPEIGWSQVFFNQSNNEFKKFGETPFHVLHWHGDRILLPENAELIASSRRCKEQFFKIGNLAYGLQFHIESNNEMT
;
A
#
# COMPACT_ATOMS: atom_id res chain seq x y z
N LEU A 1 -13.59 5.71 7.68
CA LEU A 1 -12.57 5.37 6.69
C LEU A 1 -12.25 6.63 5.87
N LEU A 2 -11.00 7.06 5.88
CA LEU A 2 -10.47 8.12 5.04
C LEU A 2 -9.67 7.47 3.91
N VAL A 3 -10.01 7.74 2.65
CA VAL A 3 -9.37 7.13 1.48
C VAL A 3 -8.61 8.21 0.71
N LEU A 4 -7.30 8.06 0.54
CA LEU A 4 -6.51 8.85 -0.40
C LEU A 4 -6.47 8.10 -1.73
N GLN A 5 -7.12 8.66 -2.74
CA GLN A 5 -7.26 8.07 -4.08
C GLN A 5 -6.54 8.92 -5.13
N HIS A 6 -5.74 8.28 -5.99
CA HIS A 6 -4.84 8.94 -6.94
C HIS A 6 -5.28 8.85 -8.38
N LEU A 7 -6.24 7.98 -8.68
CA LEU A 7 -6.80 7.78 -10.01
C LEU A 7 -8.24 7.30 -9.90
N GLU A 8 -9.10 7.70 -10.82
CA GLU A 8 -10.53 7.37 -10.76
C GLU A 8 -10.79 5.86 -10.72
N ILE A 9 -10.07 5.09 -11.53
CA ILE A 9 -10.23 3.63 -11.64
C ILE A 9 -9.58 2.84 -10.49
N GLU A 10 -8.69 3.46 -9.72
CA GLU A 10 -8.02 2.83 -8.58
C GLU A 10 -8.67 3.28 -7.26
N GLY A 11 -9.98 3.04 -7.13
CA GLY A 11 -10.75 3.34 -5.93
C GLY A 11 -10.57 2.27 -4.84
N PRO A 12 -11.27 2.44 -3.69
CA PRO A 12 -11.13 1.56 -2.52
C PRO A 12 -11.64 0.13 -2.73
N GLY A 13 -12.26 -0.20 -3.88
CA GLY A 13 -12.70 -1.54 -4.22
C GLY A 13 -13.43 -2.25 -3.08
N LEU A 14 -13.00 -3.46 -2.71
CA LEU A 14 -13.60 -4.28 -1.65
C LEU A 14 -13.53 -3.65 -0.25
N PHE A 15 -12.65 -2.69 0.00
CA PHE A 15 -12.65 -1.96 1.27
C PHE A 15 -13.92 -1.14 1.48
N TYR A 16 -14.52 -0.63 0.39
CA TYR A 16 -15.72 0.20 0.48
C TYR A 16 -16.94 -0.55 1.05
N PRO A 17 -17.40 -1.67 0.47
CA PRO A 17 -18.53 -2.42 1.02
C PRO A 17 -18.26 -2.94 2.43
N ILE A 18 -17.04 -3.41 2.72
CA ILE A 18 -16.66 -3.89 4.07
C ILE A 18 -16.76 -2.76 5.10
N ALA A 19 -16.28 -1.57 4.79
CA ALA A 19 -16.38 -0.41 5.67
C ALA A 19 -17.84 0.00 5.89
N LYS A 20 -18.66 -0.02 4.82
CA LYS A 20 -20.08 0.29 4.89
C LYS A 20 -20.85 -0.71 5.76
N GLU A 21 -20.61 -2.00 5.62
CA GLU A 21 -21.19 -3.06 6.46
C GLU A 21 -20.84 -2.90 7.93
N ARG A 22 -19.65 -2.35 8.23
CA ARG A 22 -19.20 -2.04 9.60
C ARG A 22 -19.69 -0.70 10.14
N GLY A 23 -20.56 0.00 9.40
CA GLY A 23 -21.11 1.30 9.80
C GLY A 23 -20.09 2.44 9.81
N MET A 24 -18.96 2.28 9.12
CA MET A 24 -17.96 3.35 9.04
C MET A 24 -18.44 4.48 8.13
N ARG A 25 -18.25 5.72 8.57
CA ARG A 25 -18.31 6.88 7.66
C ARG A 25 -17.14 6.77 6.67
N ILE A 26 -17.41 6.96 5.39
CA ILE A 26 -16.40 6.88 4.33
C ILE A 26 -16.23 8.27 3.71
N GLU A 27 -15.00 8.73 3.62
CA GLU A 27 -14.62 9.96 2.95
C GLU A 27 -13.50 9.63 1.95
N ILE A 28 -13.72 9.98 0.67
CA ILE A 28 -12.75 9.77 -0.41
C ILE A 28 -12.16 11.12 -0.78
N VAL A 29 -10.85 11.23 -0.69
CA VAL A 29 -10.06 12.41 -1.04
C VAL A 29 -9.36 12.13 -2.37
N ARG A 30 -9.70 12.87 -3.40
CA ARG A 30 -9.18 12.73 -4.76
C ARG A 30 -7.92 13.59 -4.93
N MET A 31 -6.77 12.98 -4.69
CA MET A 31 -5.46 13.65 -4.77
C MET A 31 -5.17 14.16 -6.18
N ASP A 32 -5.59 13.41 -7.20
CA ASP A 32 -5.45 13.76 -8.61
C ASP A 32 -6.30 14.97 -9.04
N LEU A 33 -7.38 15.24 -8.33
CA LEU A 33 -8.24 16.41 -8.55
C LEU A 33 -7.82 17.63 -7.70
N GLY A 34 -6.81 17.47 -6.85
CA GLY A 34 -6.28 18.53 -6.01
C GLY A 34 -7.04 18.74 -4.70
N ASP A 35 -7.79 17.74 -4.24
CA ASP A 35 -8.43 17.78 -2.93
C ASP A 35 -7.38 18.00 -1.83
N GLY A 36 -7.77 18.71 -0.80
CA GLY A 36 -6.94 18.92 0.40
C GLY A 36 -6.83 17.65 1.23
N LEU A 37 -5.67 17.43 1.86
CA LEU A 37 -5.48 16.33 2.80
C LEU A 37 -6.47 16.40 3.95
N PRO A 38 -7.06 15.25 4.37
CA PRO A 38 -8.08 15.22 5.42
C PRO A 38 -7.49 15.51 6.80
N LYS A 39 -8.36 15.86 7.74
CA LYS A 39 -8.03 15.84 9.16
C LYS A 39 -8.37 14.47 9.72
N THR A 40 -7.40 13.83 10.36
CA THR A 40 -7.59 12.53 11.00
C THR A 40 -8.02 12.68 12.45
N ASN A 41 -8.79 11.72 12.93
CA ASN A 41 -9.15 11.53 14.34
C ASN A 41 -8.61 10.18 14.82
N LYS A 42 -8.56 9.99 16.15
CA LYS A 42 -8.01 8.78 16.77
C LYS A 42 -8.64 7.47 16.29
N ASP A 43 -9.92 7.49 15.92
CA ASP A 43 -10.67 6.30 15.52
C ASP A 43 -10.68 6.08 14.01
N ASP A 44 -10.07 6.98 13.25
CA ASP A 44 -10.02 6.85 11.79
C ASP A 44 -9.07 5.72 11.34
N LEU A 45 -9.42 5.14 10.21
CA LEU A 45 -8.57 4.29 9.39
C LEU A 45 -8.24 5.05 8.11
N LEU A 46 -6.96 5.30 7.87
CA LEU A 46 -6.44 5.91 6.66
C LEU A 46 -6.09 4.81 5.66
N LEU A 47 -6.76 4.80 4.52
CA LEU A 47 -6.49 3.91 3.39
C LEU A 47 -5.84 4.71 2.26
N ILE A 48 -4.65 4.32 1.85
CA ILE A 48 -3.87 4.98 0.80
C ILE A 48 -3.83 4.04 -0.39
N MET A 49 -4.44 4.46 -1.48
CA MET A 49 -4.63 3.62 -2.66
C MET A 49 -3.40 3.56 -3.58
N GLY A 50 -3.50 2.74 -4.61
CA GLY A 50 -2.55 2.64 -5.70
C GLY A 50 -2.51 3.88 -6.59
N GLY A 51 -1.64 3.85 -7.60
CA GLY A 51 -1.50 4.91 -8.59
C GLY A 51 -0.31 4.69 -9.51
N PRO A 52 -0.31 5.35 -10.68
CA PRO A 52 0.77 5.20 -11.68
C PRO A 52 2.05 5.96 -11.33
N MET A 53 2.06 6.71 -10.22
CA MET A 53 3.23 7.43 -9.73
C MET A 53 4.19 6.50 -8.99
N GLY A 54 5.42 6.94 -8.81
CA GLY A 54 6.41 6.25 -7.96
C GLY A 54 7.07 7.20 -6.97
N ILE A 55 7.82 6.65 -6.02
CA ILE A 55 8.56 7.44 -5.02
C ILE A 55 9.54 8.44 -5.67
N LYS A 56 10.10 8.10 -6.84
CA LYS A 56 10.95 9.00 -7.65
C LYS A 56 10.23 10.25 -8.14
N ASP A 57 8.90 10.25 -8.16
CA ASP A 57 8.11 11.40 -8.60
C ASP A 57 7.83 12.39 -7.46
N ILE A 58 8.26 12.10 -6.23
CA ILE A 58 8.15 13.03 -5.09
C ILE A 58 8.94 14.30 -5.40
N GLY A 59 8.24 15.44 -5.38
CA GLY A 59 8.80 16.74 -5.74
C GLY A 59 8.69 17.09 -7.24
N SER A 60 8.15 16.21 -8.06
CA SER A 60 7.84 16.48 -9.46
C SER A 60 6.72 17.51 -9.59
N THR A 61 6.84 18.40 -10.58
CA THR A 61 5.76 19.35 -10.94
C THR A 61 4.53 18.66 -11.52
N LYS A 62 4.67 17.44 -12.03
CA LYS A 62 3.56 16.63 -12.56
C LYS A 62 2.62 16.15 -11.46
N TYR A 63 3.18 15.86 -10.28
CA TYR A 63 2.43 15.35 -9.12
C TYR A 63 2.72 16.20 -7.87
N PRO A 64 2.27 17.47 -7.85
CA PRO A 64 2.68 18.44 -6.82
C PRO A 64 2.18 18.10 -5.42
N TRP A 65 1.16 17.25 -5.31
CA TRP A 65 0.61 16.77 -4.02
C TRP A 65 1.44 15.67 -3.36
N LEU A 66 2.18 14.86 -4.14
CA LEU A 66 2.81 13.62 -3.69
C LEU A 66 3.77 13.82 -2.50
N LYS A 67 4.51 14.94 -2.51
CA LYS A 67 5.38 15.31 -1.39
C LYS A 67 4.57 15.63 -0.12
N LYS A 68 3.48 16.38 -0.26
CA LYS A 68 2.62 16.76 0.87
C LYS A 68 1.95 15.53 1.46
N GLU A 69 1.50 14.62 0.63
CA GLU A 69 0.90 13.36 1.03
C GLU A 69 1.91 12.48 1.78
N ARG A 70 3.12 12.28 1.25
CA ARG A 70 4.18 11.55 1.94
C ARG A 70 4.49 12.17 3.32
N ASP A 71 4.57 13.50 3.40
CA ASP A 71 4.85 14.21 4.65
C ASP A 71 3.67 14.09 5.64
N PHE A 72 2.43 14.06 5.13
CA PHE A 72 1.22 13.77 5.90
C PHE A 72 1.26 12.35 6.46
N ILE A 73 1.54 11.33 5.66
CA ILE A 73 1.69 9.93 6.10
C ILE A 73 2.74 9.83 7.20
N LYS A 74 3.87 10.54 7.06
CA LYS A 74 4.91 10.60 8.10
C LYS A 74 4.41 11.19 9.42
N SER A 75 3.55 12.20 9.36
CA SER A 75 2.89 12.76 10.55
C SER A 75 1.91 11.76 11.17
N GLU A 76 1.11 11.10 10.34
CA GLU A 76 0.11 10.13 10.79
C GLU A 76 0.74 8.88 11.43
N LEU A 77 1.89 8.43 10.95
CA LEU A 77 2.68 7.38 11.61
C LEU A 77 3.10 7.80 13.04
N LYS A 78 3.52 9.06 13.24
CA LYS A 78 3.87 9.58 14.56
C LYS A 78 2.66 9.71 15.48
N ASN A 79 1.50 10.03 14.91
CA ASN A 79 0.23 10.15 15.61
C ASN A 79 -0.39 8.78 15.95
N MET A 80 0.26 7.67 15.53
CA MET A 80 -0.26 6.31 15.72
C MET A 80 -1.61 6.08 15.05
N THR A 81 -1.88 6.76 13.95
CA THR A 81 -3.05 6.54 13.10
C THR A 81 -3.03 5.14 12.51
N ARG A 82 -4.19 4.48 12.40
CA ARG A 82 -4.31 3.20 11.68
C ARG A 82 -4.19 3.46 10.19
N ILE A 83 -3.22 2.81 9.55
CA ILE A 83 -2.92 3.03 8.12
C ILE A 83 -2.92 1.70 7.37
N ILE A 84 -3.54 1.68 6.21
CA ILE A 84 -3.36 0.64 5.19
C ILE A 84 -2.91 1.32 3.91
N GLY A 85 -1.76 0.92 3.38
CA GLY A 85 -1.26 1.35 2.07
C GLY A 85 -1.34 0.21 1.07
N VAL A 86 -1.83 0.49 -0.15
CA VAL A 86 -1.92 -0.47 -1.26
C VAL A 86 -1.06 0.02 -2.42
N CYS A 87 -0.20 -0.82 -2.96
CA CYS A 87 0.68 -0.57 -4.09
C CYS A 87 1.50 0.74 -3.89
N LEU A 88 1.19 1.82 -4.59
CA LEU A 88 1.79 3.14 -4.36
C LEU A 88 1.65 3.59 -2.90
N GLY A 89 0.48 3.36 -2.28
CA GLY A 89 0.25 3.69 -0.88
C GLY A 89 1.19 2.94 0.08
N ALA A 90 1.51 1.68 -0.21
CA ALA A 90 2.50 0.91 0.55
C ALA A 90 3.93 1.46 0.35
N GLN A 91 4.25 1.92 -0.85
CA GLN A 91 5.54 2.54 -1.17
C GLN A 91 5.69 3.90 -0.46
N LEU A 92 4.65 4.74 -0.47
CA LEU A 92 4.62 6.02 0.25
C LEU A 92 4.74 5.82 1.76
N LEU A 93 4.02 4.84 2.31
CA LEU A 93 4.10 4.46 3.71
C LEU A 93 5.52 4.04 4.11
N THR A 94 6.16 3.21 3.29
CA THR A 94 7.55 2.77 3.49
C THR A 94 8.52 3.95 3.48
N ASN A 95 8.42 4.82 2.47
CA ASN A 95 9.29 6.00 2.35
C ASN A 95 9.07 6.98 3.52
N ALA A 96 7.82 7.20 3.94
CA ALA A 96 7.49 8.04 5.09
C ALA A 96 8.08 7.49 6.40
N ALA A 97 8.23 6.17 6.52
CA ALA A 97 8.81 5.48 7.67
C ALA A 97 10.34 5.37 7.64
N GLY A 98 11.01 5.86 6.58
CA GLY A 98 12.46 5.83 6.44
C GLY A 98 13.03 4.65 5.67
N GLY A 99 12.16 3.82 5.05
CA GLY A 99 12.57 2.85 4.04
C GLY A 99 12.68 3.46 2.65
N ASP A 100 12.85 2.63 1.64
CA ASP A 100 13.07 3.08 0.26
C ASP A 100 12.33 2.18 -0.74
N VAL A 101 12.40 2.53 -2.02
CA VAL A 101 11.79 1.79 -3.13
C VAL A 101 12.75 1.78 -4.31
N GLU A 102 12.94 0.62 -4.91
CA GLU A 102 13.79 0.45 -6.09
C GLU A 102 13.08 -0.36 -7.18
N ILE A 103 13.60 -0.32 -8.39
CA ILE A 103 13.10 -1.15 -9.49
C ILE A 103 13.30 -2.63 -9.16
N LEU A 104 12.23 -3.43 -9.25
CA LEU A 104 12.33 -4.90 -9.13
C LEU A 104 13.14 -5.47 -10.28
N LYS A 105 14.25 -6.15 -9.97
CA LYS A 105 15.16 -6.74 -10.94
C LYS A 105 15.42 -8.19 -10.62
N GLN A 106 15.58 -9.01 -11.65
CA GLN A 106 15.98 -10.42 -11.52
C GLN A 106 16.97 -10.81 -12.61
N GLY A 107 17.63 -11.96 -12.39
CA GLY A 107 18.58 -12.55 -13.35
C GLY A 107 20.01 -12.10 -13.17
N SER A 108 20.90 -12.63 -14.02
CA SER A 108 22.33 -12.30 -14.08
C SER A 108 22.73 -12.11 -15.55
N PRO A 109 22.99 -10.86 -16.01
CA PRO A 109 22.90 -9.61 -15.23
C PRO A 109 21.47 -9.23 -14.85
N PRO A 110 21.28 -8.46 -13.75
CA PRO A 110 19.95 -8.06 -13.30
C PRO A 110 19.20 -7.21 -14.32
N ARG A 111 17.95 -7.57 -14.62
CA ARG A 111 17.06 -6.83 -15.53
C ARG A 111 15.73 -6.54 -14.84
N PRO A 112 15.07 -5.41 -15.15
CA PRO A 112 13.71 -5.13 -14.66
C PRO A 112 12.78 -6.29 -14.99
N LEU A 113 12.05 -6.78 -13.99
CA LEU A 113 11.10 -7.85 -14.13
C LEU A 113 9.86 -7.58 -13.26
N PRO A 114 8.87 -6.83 -13.77
CA PRO A 114 7.67 -6.51 -13.03
C PRO A 114 6.84 -7.76 -12.70
N GLU A 115 6.10 -7.71 -11.61
CA GLU A 115 5.02 -8.66 -11.31
C GLU A 115 3.71 -8.09 -11.83
N ILE A 116 3.09 -8.79 -12.80
CA ILE A 116 1.82 -8.42 -13.42
C ILE A 116 0.95 -9.67 -13.55
N GLY A 117 -0.31 -9.54 -13.10
CA GLY A 117 -1.32 -10.60 -13.16
C GLY A 117 -1.54 -11.32 -11.83
N TRP A 118 -2.44 -12.30 -11.85
CA TRP A 118 -2.80 -13.10 -10.67
C TRP A 118 -1.70 -14.10 -10.33
N SER A 119 -1.20 -14.02 -9.10
CA SER A 119 -0.16 -14.93 -8.61
C SER A 119 -0.26 -15.10 -7.09
N GLN A 120 0.56 -16.01 -6.57
CA GLN A 120 0.54 -16.41 -5.17
C GLN A 120 1.41 -15.53 -4.30
N VAL A 121 0.91 -15.22 -3.10
CA VAL A 121 1.69 -14.75 -1.96
C VAL A 121 1.72 -15.82 -0.86
N PHE A 122 2.82 -15.87 -0.14
CA PHE A 122 3.11 -16.86 0.91
C PHE A 122 3.30 -16.12 2.22
N PHE A 123 2.44 -16.41 3.19
CA PHE A 123 2.52 -15.78 4.51
C PHE A 123 3.63 -16.39 5.35
N ASN A 124 4.30 -15.54 6.12
CA ASN A 124 5.33 -15.96 7.06
C ASN A 124 4.70 -16.73 8.24
N GLN A 125 5.01 -18.01 8.36
CA GLN A 125 4.50 -18.92 9.37
C GLN A 125 4.86 -18.50 10.81
N SER A 126 5.92 -17.73 11.00
CA SER A 126 6.33 -17.22 12.31
C SER A 126 5.51 -16.01 12.78
N ASN A 127 4.73 -15.37 11.88
CA ASN A 127 3.84 -14.28 12.26
C ASN A 127 2.53 -14.81 12.84
N ASN A 128 2.35 -14.69 14.17
CA ASN A 128 1.18 -15.22 14.86
C ASN A 128 -0.14 -14.54 14.46
N GLU A 129 -0.12 -13.27 14.06
CA GLU A 129 -1.30 -12.49 13.67
C GLU A 129 -1.92 -13.05 12.39
N PHE A 130 -1.08 -13.47 11.43
CA PHE A 130 -1.50 -13.94 10.10
C PHE A 130 -1.28 -15.44 9.87
N LYS A 131 -0.90 -16.20 10.90
CA LYS A 131 -0.57 -17.64 10.80
C LYS A 131 -1.65 -18.48 10.10
N LYS A 132 -2.93 -18.18 10.36
CA LYS A 132 -4.06 -18.88 9.75
C LYS A 132 -4.13 -18.76 8.21
N PHE A 133 -3.49 -17.74 7.63
CA PHE A 133 -3.41 -17.55 6.17
C PHE A 133 -2.21 -18.28 5.56
N GLY A 134 -1.31 -18.81 6.36
CA GLY A 134 -0.09 -19.48 5.89
C GLY A 134 -0.28 -20.95 5.50
N GLU A 135 -1.46 -21.54 5.72
CA GLU A 135 -1.73 -22.95 5.40
C GLU A 135 -1.89 -23.20 3.90
N THR A 136 -2.36 -22.22 3.16
CA THR A 136 -2.53 -22.27 1.70
C THR A 136 -2.05 -20.98 1.06
N PRO A 137 -1.44 -21.05 -0.16
CA PRO A 137 -1.08 -19.85 -0.90
C PRO A 137 -2.31 -18.98 -1.20
N PHE A 138 -2.16 -17.69 -1.02
CA PHE A 138 -3.22 -16.72 -1.28
C PHE A 138 -3.00 -16.10 -2.67
N HIS A 139 -4.01 -16.13 -3.54
CA HIS A 139 -3.92 -15.55 -4.88
C HIS A 139 -4.35 -14.08 -4.85
N VAL A 140 -3.52 -13.21 -5.38
CA VAL A 140 -3.71 -11.76 -5.41
C VAL A 140 -3.35 -11.20 -6.77
N LEU A 141 -3.85 -10.02 -7.10
CA LEU A 141 -3.43 -9.30 -8.30
C LEU A 141 -2.13 -8.53 -8.01
N HIS A 142 -1.09 -8.81 -8.79
CA HIS A 142 0.14 -8.03 -8.82
C HIS A 142 0.10 -7.06 -10.00
N TRP A 143 0.48 -5.82 -9.76
CA TRP A 143 0.62 -4.79 -10.80
C TRP A 143 1.68 -3.78 -10.39
N HIS A 144 2.94 -4.23 -10.28
CA HIS A 144 4.04 -3.37 -9.86
C HIS A 144 5.37 -3.74 -10.54
N GLY A 145 6.17 -2.71 -10.78
CA GLY A 145 7.53 -2.84 -11.32
C GLY A 145 8.61 -2.50 -10.31
N ASP A 146 8.21 -2.02 -9.14
CA ASP A 146 9.10 -1.63 -8.06
C ASP A 146 9.01 -2.63 -6.91
N ARG A 147 10.07 -2.70 -6.09
CA ARG A 147 10.10 -3.41 -4.82
C ARG A 147 10.35 -2.44 -3.68
N ILE A 148 9.81 -2.79 -2.55
CA ILE A 148 9.95 -2.05 -1.29
C ILE A 148 11.19 -2.51 -0.57
N LEU A 149 11.94 -1.56 -0.01
CA LEU A 149 13.04 -1.78 0.93
C LEU A 149 12.57 -1.36 2.32
N LEU A 150 12.22 -2.33 3.14
CA LEU A 150 11.59 -2.10 4.44
C LEU A 150 12.50 -1.32 5.40
N PRO A 151 11.94 -0.39 6.20
CA PRO A 151 12.67 0.23 7.31
C PRO A 151 12.95 -0.80 8.42
N GLU A 152 13.92 -0.51 9.30
CA GLU A 152 14.37 -1.43 10.37
C GLU A 152 13.25 -1.88 11.32
N ASN A 153 12.26 -1.01 11.56
CA ASN A 153 11.14 -1.28 12.46
C ASN A 153 9.94 -1.96 11.78
N ALA A 154 10.11 -2.46 10.56
CA ALA A 154 9.08 -3.17 9.83
C ALA A 154 9.18 -4.67 10.02
N GLU A 155 8.03 -5.32 10.05
CA GLU A 155 7.89 -6.78 10.07
C GLU A 155 7.35 -7.27 8.72
N LEU A 156 8.07 -8.21 8.09
CA LEU A 156 7.63 -8.85 6.86
C LEU A 156 6.57 -9.92 7.17
N ILE A 157 5.41 -9.81 6.53
CA ILE A 157 4.27 -10.72 6.74
C ILE A 157 4.10 -11.70 5.58
N ALA A 158 4.23 -11.24 4.33
CA ALA A 158 4.12 -12.14 3.17
C ALA A 158 5.07 -11.75 2.05
N SER A 159 5.40 -12.75 1.21
CA SER A 159 6.29 -12.64 0.07
C SER A 159 5.69 -13.32 -1.15
N SER A 160 6.08 -12.91 -2.36
CA SER A 160 5.90 -13.70 -3.59
C SER A 160 7.21 -14.43 -3.95
N ARG A 161 7.17 -15.22 -5.02
CA ARG A 161 8.39 -15.87 -5.53
C ARG A 161 9.38 -14.89 -6.15
N ARG A 162 8.91 -13.72 -6.60
CA ARG A 162 9.72 -12.72 -7.31
C ARG A 162 10.08 -11.54 -6.45
N CYS A 163 9.19 -11.14 -5.54
CA CYS A 163 9.37 -9.99 -4.67
C CYS A 163 9.13 -10.38 -3.21
N LYS A 164 10.12 -10.12 -2.36
CA LYS A 164 10.05 -10.50 -0.95
C LYS A 164 9.04 -9.67 -0.18
N GLU A 165 8.98 -8.37 -0.46
CA GLU A 165 8.25 -7.40 0.35
C GLU A 165 6.83 -7.18 -0.20
N GLN A 166 5.96 -8.19 -0.04
CA GLN A 166 4.59 -8.15 -0.55
C GLN A 166 3.57 -7.66 0.47
N PHE A 167 3.72 -8.05 1.73
CA PHE A 167 2.88 -7.57 2.82
C PHE A 167 3.76 -7.40 4.07
N PHE A 168 3.59 -6.25 4.72
CA PHE A 168 4.42 -5.88 5.87
C PHE A 168 3.65 -4.99 6.84
N LYS A 169 4.18 -4.87 8.06
CA LYS A 169 3.67 -4.02 9.13
C LYS A 169 4.78 -3.08 9.58
N ILE A 170 4.45 -1.83 9.83
CA ILE A 170 5.34 -0.83 10.42
C ILE A 170 4.76 -0.41 11.78
N GLY A 171 5.51 -0.62 12.84
CA GLY A 171 4.99 -0.43 14.19
C GLY A 171 3.79 -1.33 14.47
N ASN A 172 2.75 -0.81 15.14
CA ASN A 172 1.60 -1.61 15.55
C ASN A 172 0.34 -1.42 14.70
N LEU A 173 0.25 -0.35 13.93
CA LEU A 173 -1.02 0.09 13.34
C LEU A 173 -0.93 0.42 11.84
N ALA A 174 0.23 0.27 11.22
CA ALA A 174 0.40 0.57 9.80
C ALA A 174 0.77 -0.68 9.00
N TYR A 175 0.01 -0.96 7.95
CA TYR A 175 0.18 -2.12 7.07
C TYR A 175 0.36 -1.68 5.62
N GLY A 176 1.29 -2.30 4.91
CA GLY A 176 1.52 -2.07 3.50
C GLY A 176 1.39 -3.35 2.68
N LEU A 177 0.59 -3.29 1.60
CA LEU A 177 0.39 -4.36 0.64
C LEU A 177 0.91 -3.89 -0.72
N GLN A 178 1.94 -4.55 -1.26
CA GLN A 178 2.44 -4.22 -2.61
C GLN A 178 1.49 -4.73 -3.69
N PHE A 179 0.75 -5.78 -3.42
CA PHE A 179 -0.28 -6.35 -4.28
C PHE A 179 -1.66 -5.68 -4.05
N HIS A 180 -2.61 -5.98 -4.94
CA HIS A 180 -3.97 -5.48 -4.89
C HIS A 180 -4.91 -6.56 -4.33
N ILE A 181 -5.46 -6.33 -3.15
CA ILE A 181 -6.48 -7.17 -2.49
C ILE A 181 -7.89 -6.58 -2.66
N GLU A 182 -7.94 -5.30 -2.99
CA GLU A 182 -9.18 -4.54 -3.15
C GLU A 182 -9.86 -4.78 -4.49
N SER A 183 -9.15 -5.36 -5.45
CA SER A 183 -9.65 -5.58 -6.81
C SER A 183 -10.87 -6.49 -6.83
N ASN A 184 -11.88 -6.09 -7.57
CA ASN A 184 -13.08 -6.85 -7.86
C ASN A 184 -13.33 -6.92 -9.37
N ASN A 185 -14.39 -7.64 -9.79
CA ASN A 185 -14.72 -7.82 -11.21
C ASN A 185 -15.10 -6.53 -11.94
N GLU A 186 -15.33 -5.42 -11.24
CA GLU A 186 -15.65 -4.12 -11.83
C GLU A 186 -14.39 -3.28 -12.09
N MET A 187 -13.25 -3.66 -11.47
CA MET A 187 -11.96 -2.96 -11.59
C MET A 187 -10.99 -3.63 -12.57
N THR A 188 -11.34 -4.81 -13.07
CA THR A 188 -10.57 -5.59 -14.06
C THR A 188 -11.34 -5.74 -15.35
#